data_bb00f23ce8499f24dc34ffd8825b5a14
#
_entry.id   bb00f23ce8499f24dc34ffd8825b5a14
#
_cell.length_a   1.000
_cell.length_b   1.000
_cell.length_c   1.000
_cell.angle_alpha   90.00
_cell.angle_beta   90.00
_cell.angle_gamma   90.00
#
_symmetry.space_group_name_H-M   'P 1'
#
loop_
_entity.id
_entity.type
_entity.pdbx_description
1 polymer ?
#
loop_
_entity_poly.entity_id
_entity_poly.type
_entity_poly.pdbx_seq_one_letter_code
_entity_poly.pdbx_strand_id
1 'polypeptide(L)'
;MFGIGEEAVKLALRYGEMAEVYIEREKTLEVEIQRDLIDFGKIESMTGIGIRILKEGRMGFAYTSDPDGVDVAVRMAAQNLQLADPDENFGFSEPSTYPSVKGIHDRSFDDLEVEDSVEMAGRMIDRVLEEGCKPTSGGFTASRIETFIINSEGVEASSSSTGFSAHISVTAGENGMKTTAYESDSSCKLDINPEWVAGRACRIARDSMGGRSIESGRIPAVLDYHAAAGLLGTFAGAFSADNVQRGRSVLADRIGSQVTGEGLSVYDDGTLEGGLGSAPFDGEGTPSQRTALVEDGILRGYLHNIYTASKGRADSTGNGLRGYMEVPAVSTTNFILEFDSTVPLDDFRGIFVTDVLGAHTANPISGDFSVEANNAFMADSGEFTPVKKAMLSGNIFELMMKVSSTDLERRQVGGFVTAPLMVEDVHVTG
;
A
#
# COMPACT_ATOMS: atom_id res chain seq x y z
N MET A 1 -15.95 -7.74 21.42
CA MET A 1 -15.44 -6.37 21.25
C MET A 1 -16.55 -5.33 21.26
N PHE A 2 -17.75 -5.56 20.65
CA PHE A 2 -18.83 -4.57 20.66
C PHE A 2 -19.20 -4.06 22.06
N GLY A 3 -19.35 -4.94 23.07
CA GLY A 3 -19.67 -4.50 24.43
C GLY A 3 -18.67 -3.51 25.05
N ILE A 4 -17.35 -3.69 24.79
CA ILE A 4 -16.31 -2.72 25.23
C ILE A 4 -16.49 -1.39 24.50
N GLY A 5 -16.74 -1.44 23.19
CA GLY A 5 -16.96 -0.23 22.37
C GLY A 5 -18.20 0.54 22.79
N GLU A 6 -19.34 -0.14 23.02
CA GLU A 6 -20.58 0.48 23.49
C GLU A 6 -20.42 1.14 24.86
N GLU A 7 -19.71 0.48 25.80
CA GLU A 7 -19.42 1.07 27.12
C GLU A 7 -18.52 2.30 26.98
N ALA A 8 -17.51 2.23 26.13
CA ALA A 8 -16.62 3.35 25.86
C ALA A 8 -17.36 4.54 25.24
N VAL A 9 -18.23 4.32 24.23
CA VAL A 9 -19.11 5.36 23.64
C VAL A 9 -20.01 5.98 24.72
N LYS A 10 -20.69 5.17 25.54
CA LYS A 10 -21.54 5.68 26.64
C LYS A 10 -20.75 6.53 27.65
N LEU A 11 -19.51 6.13 27.95
CA LEU A 11 -18.65 6.88 28.84
C LEU A 11 -18.17 8.20 28.19
N ALA A 12 -17.79 8.16 26.92
CA ALA A 12 -17.29 9.30 26.15
C ALA A 12 -18.37 10.37 25.97
N LEU A 13 -19.67 9.99 25.79
CA LEU A 13 -20.82 10.89 25.71
C LEU A 13 -21.10 11.69 26.99
N ARG A 14 -20.45 11.38 28.11
CA ARG A 14 -20.47 12.25 29.30
C ARG A 14 -19.63 13.52 29.14
N TYR A 15 -18.72 13.53 28.16
CA TYR A 15 -17.78 14.61 27.92
C TYR A 15 -18.04 15.35 26.60
N GLY A 16 -18.69 14.71 25.64
CA GLY A 16 -18.95 15.23 24.31
C GLY A 16 -20.40 15.04 23.85
N GLU A 17 -20.70 15.57 22.68
CA GLU A 17 -21.99 15.45 22.00
C GLU A 17 -22.05 14.19 21.14
N MET A 18 -20.90 13.81 20.56
CA MET A 18 -20.73 12.63 19.74
C MET A 18 -19.45 11.88 20.17
N ALA A 19 -19.46 10.57 20.01
CA ALA A 19 -18.32 9.72 20.32
C ALA A 19 -18.20 8.56 19.34
N GLU A 20 -16.96 8.14 19.08
CA GLU A 20 -16.66 6.97 18.28
C GLU A 20 -15.53 6.18 18.90
N VAL A 21 -15.63 4.86 18.80
CA VAL A 21 -14.60 3.91 19.23
C VAL A 21 -14.24 3.01 18.05
N TYR A 22 -12.95 2.97 17.75
CA TYR A 22 -12.34 2.08 16.79
C TYR A 22 -11.52 1.04 17.53
N ILE A 23 -11.79 -0.23 17.30
CA ILE A 23 -11.07 -1.33 17.94
C ILE A 23 -10.41 -2.16 16.84
N GLU A 24 -9.13 -2.44 17.02
CA GLU A 24 -8.34 -3.30 16.16
C GLU A 24 -7.80 -4.46 16.97
N ARG A 25 -8.02 -5.67 16.48
CA ARG A 25 -7.38 -6.89 17.01
C ARG A 25 -6.55 -7.49 15.91
N GLU A 26 -5.29 -7.72 16.22
CA GLU A 26 -4.37 -8.36 15.30
C GLU A 26 -3.78 -9.61 15.96
N LYS A 27 -3.66 -10.67 15.16
CA LYS A 27 -2.82 -11.83 15.45
C LYS A 27 -1.86 -12.00 14.27
N THR A 28 -0.55 -12.01 14.57
CA THR A 28 0.50 -12.14 13.57
C THR A 28 1.41 -13.29 13.91
N LEU A 29 1.68 -14.13 12.92
CA LEU A 29 2.75 -15.12 12.92
C LEU A 29 3.85 -14.57 12.02
N GLU A 30 5.06 -14.42 12.52
CA GLU A 30 6.18 -13.85 11.80
C GLU A 30 7.41 -14.73 11.96
N VAL A 31 8.06 -15.03 10.84
CA VAL A 31 9.34 -15.73 10.78
C VAL A 31 10.32 -14.89 10.00
N GLU A 32 11.47 -14.60 10.61
CA GLU A 32 12.55 -13.89 9.95
C GLU A 32 13.70 -14.81 9.53
N ILE A 33 14.24 -14.53 8.35
CA ILE A 33 15.42 -15.16 7.76
C ILE A 33 16.58 -14.19 7.88
N GLN A 34 17.70 -14.64 8.48
CA GLN A 34 18.95 -13.93 8.46
C GLN A 34 20.04 -14.83 7.88
N ARG A 35 20.53 -14.48 6.70
CA ARG A 35 21.43 -15.33 5.89
C ARG A 35 20.73 -16.67 5.55
N ASP A 36 21.40 -17.80 5.81
CA ASP A 36 20.91 -19.15 5.54
C ASP A 36 20.22 -19.82 6.74
N LEU A 37 19.80 -19.02 7.73
CA LEU A 37 19.19 -19.49 8.96
C LEU A 37 17.87 -18.72 9.23
N ILE A 38 16.96 -19.42 9.90
CA ILE A 38 15.82 -18.77 10.54
C ILE A 38 16.32 -18.14 11.84
N ASP A 39 16.16 -16.81 11.95
CA ASP A 39 16.61 -16.04 13.11
C ASP A 39 15.63 -16.18 14.26
N PHE A 40 14.34 -16.00 14.00
CA PHE A 40 13.28 -16.26 14.95
C PHE A 40 11.95 -16.55 14.28
N GLY A 41 11.05 -17.18 15.05
CA GLY A 41 9.62 -17.27 14.77
C GLY A 41 8.84 -16.84 16.00
N LYS A 42 7.82 -16.00 15.84
CA LYS A 42 6.99 -15.49 16.93
C LYS A 42 5.51 -15.44 16.56
N ILE A 43 4.67 -15.50 17.60
CA ILE A 43 3.25 -15.14 17.53
C ILE A 43 3.05 -13.90 18.39
N GLU A 44 2.43 -12.89 17.80
CA GLU A 44 2.00 -11.71 18.53
C GLU A 44 0.47 -11.58 18.44
N SER A 45 -0.12 -11.09 19.53
CA SER A 45 -1.53 -10.72 19.54
C SER A 45 -1.66 -9.36 20.20
N MET A 46 -2.36 -8.46 19.53
CA MET A 46 -2.57 -7.09 19.98
C MET A 46 -4.05 -6.77 19.96
N THR A 47 -4.48 -5.92 20.89
CA THR A 47 -5.78 -5.25 20.85
C THR A 47 -5.52 -3.77 21.08
N GLY A 48 -5.95 -2.94 20.16
CA GLY A 48 -5.85 -1.49 20.24
C GLY A 48 -7.22 -0.85 20.19
N ILE A 49 -7.42 0.24 20.92
CA ILE A 49 -8.70 0.95 21.05
C ILE A 49 -8.43 2.45 20.90
N GLY A 50 -8.91 3.05 19.81
CA GLY A 50 -8.88 4.48 19.55
C GLY A 50 -10.24 5.10 19.87
N ILE A 51 -10.25 6.24 20.53
CA ILE A 51 -11.47 6.93 20.98
C ILE A 51 -11.45 8.37 20.46
N ARG A 52 -12.51 8.75 19.73
CA ARG A 52 -12.74 10.13 19.29
C ARG A 52 -13.97 10.69 20.00
N ILE A 53 -13.90 11.93 20.47
CA ILE A 53 -14.99 12.67 21.11
C ILE A 53 -15.13 14.01 20.39
N LEU A 54 -16.36 14.37 19.99
CA LEU A 54 -16.67 15.66 19.38
C LEU A 54 -17.56 16.49 20.30
N LYS A 55 -17.27 17.78 20.41
CA LYS A 55 -18.09 18.77 21.09
C LYS A 55 -17.80 20.18 20.57
N GLU A 56 -18.85 20.90 20.20
CA GLU A 56 -18.75 22.28 19.73
C GLU A 56 -17.71 22.48 18.62
N GLY A 57 -17.67 21.52 17.65
CA GLY A 57 -16.71 21.51 16.56
C GLY A 57 -15.28 21.10 16.94
N ARG A 58 -15.01 20.74 18.19
CA ARG A 58 -13.70 20.31 18.65
C ARG A 58 -13.60 18.79 18.66
N MET A 59 -12.45 18.25 18.33
CA MET A 59 -12.21 16.81 18.37
C MET A 59 -11.11 16.50 19.39
N GLY A 60 -11.41 15.63 20.35
CA GLY A 60 -10.45 15.00 21.25
C GLY A 60 -10.22 13.55 20.86
N PHE A 61 -8.96 13.13 20.83
CA PHE A 61 -8.55 11.76 20.51
C PHE A 61 -7.59 11.24 21.58
N ALA A 62 -7.74 9.96 21.92
CA ALA A 62 -6.77 9.18 22.68
C ALA A 62 -6.94 7.70 22.35
N TYR A 63 -5.95 6.90 22.72
CA TYR A 63 -5.96 5.46 22.49
C TYR A 63 -5.36 4.69 23.67
N THR A 64 -5.62 3.39 23.67
CA THR A 64 -4.99 2.43 24.59
C THR A 64 -4.81 1.09 23.90
N SER A 65 -3.76 0.35 24.28
CA SER A 65 -3.57 -1.07 23.93
C SER A 65 -4.04 -2.02 25.06
N ASP A 66 -4.54 -1.47 26.17
CA ASP A 66 -5.08 -2.21 27.29
C ASP A 66 -6.62 -2.05 27.34
N PRO A 67 -7.38 -3.11 27.09
CA PRO A 67 -8.84 -3.05 27.17
C PRO A 67 -9.37 -2.62 28.54
N ASP A 68 -8.63 -2.88 29.64
CA ASP A 68 -9.01 -2.44 30.98
C ASP A 68 -8.72 -0.95 31.21
N GLY A 69 -7.90 -0.33 30.33
CA GLY A 69 -7.54 1.09 30.36
C GLY A 69 -8.49 2.04 29.61
N VAL A 70 -9.60 1.54 29.06
CA VAL A 70 -10.53 2.33 28.23
C VAL A 70 -11.05 3.57 28.92
N ASP A 71 -11.39 3.51 30.21
CA ASP A 71 -11.88 4.65 30.99
C ASP A 71 -10.83 5.77 31.14
N VAL A 72 -9.54 5.41 31.18
CA VAL A 72 -8.41 6.35 31.19
C VAL A 72 -8.28 7.00 29.82
N ALA A 73 -8.34 6.23 28.73
CA ALA A 73 -8.28 6.74 27.39
C ALA A 73 -9.43 7.71 27.06
N VAL A 74 -10.66 7.40 27.51
CA VAL A 74 -11.80 8.33 27.38
C VAL A 74 -11.55 9.65 28.10
N ARG A 75 -11.02 9.63 29.33
CA ARG A 75 -10.68 10.87 30.06
C ARG A 75 -9.57 11.66 29.37
N MET A 76 -8.58 10.99 28.78
CA MET A 76 -7.52 11.63 28.02
C MET A 76 -8.06 12.27 26.74
N ALA A 77 -8.93 11.58 25.99
CA ALA A 77 -9.62 12.15 24.84
C ALA A 77 -10.44 13.40 25.21
N ALA A 78 -11.16 13.36 26.36
CA ALA A 78 -11.90 14.49 26.88
C ALA A 78 -11.00 15.69 27.29
N GLN A 79 -9.78 15.44 27.79
CA GLN A 79 -8.83 16.50 28.06
C GLN A 79 -8.27 17.12 26.77
N ASN A 80 -7.94 16.29 25.78
CA ASN A 80 -7.45 16.73 24.48
C ASN A 80 -8.50 17.55 23.73
N LEU A 81 -9.79 17.21 23.88
CA LEU A 81 -10.91 17.96 23.34
C LEU A 81 -10.90 19.44 23.77
N GLN A 82 -10.52 19.74 25.01
CA GLN A 82 -10.47 21.11 25.52
C GLN A 82 -9.35 21.96 24.92
N LEU A 83 -8.31 21.32 24.40
CA LEU A 83 -7.14 21.96 23.81
C LEU A 83 -7.24 22.10 22.28
N ALA A 84 -8.20 21.40 21.65
CA ALA A 84 -8.36 21.41 20.21
C ALA A 84 -9.03 22.71 19.73
N ASP A 85 -8.66 23.16 18.53
CA ASP A 85 -9.35 24.25 17.85
C ASP A 85 -10.67 23.72 17.25
N PRO A 86 -11.74 24.55 17.23
CA PRO A 86 -13.00 24.14 16.63
C PRO A 86 -12.92 24.13 15.10
N ASP A 87 -13.47 23.08 14.49
CA ASP A 87 -13.70 22.96 13.06
C ASP A 87 -15.05 22.25 12.82
N GLU A 88 -15.96 22.93 12.12
CA GLU A 88 -17.32 22.46 11.87
C GLU A 88 -17.38 21.24 10.92
N ASN A 89 -16.27 20.89 10.30
CA ASN A 89 -16.19 19.78 9.35
C ASN A 89 -15.97 18.41 10.01
N PHE A 90 -15.68 18.36 11.30
CA PHE A 90 -15.61 17.07 12.02
C PHE A 90 -16.99 16.42 12.15
N GLY A 91 -17.03 15.12 11.94
CA GLY A 91 -18.22 14.31 12.04
C GLY A 91 -17.91 12.83 12.13
N PHE A 92 -18.96 12.02 12.29
CA PHE A 92 -18.90 10.56 12.23
C PHE A 92 -19.86 10.05 11.16
N SER A 93 -19.60 8.82 10.67
CA SER A 93 -20.47 8.15 9.73
C SER A 93 -21.84 7.82 10.36
N GLU A 94 -22.85 7.79 9.50
CA GLU A 94 -24.17 7.27 9.82
C GLU A 94 -24.28 5.78 9.42
N PRO A 95 -25.22 5.02 10.02
CA PRO A 95 -25.46 3.63 9.66
C PRO A 95 -25.73 3.46 8.16
N SER A 96 -25.07 2.50 7.55
CA SER A 96 -25.19 2.24 6.12
C SER A 96 -25.17 0.73 5.82
N THR A 97 -25.48 0.38 4.57
CA THR A 97 -25.32 -0.98 4.07
C THR A 97 -23.92 -1.17 3.50
N TYR A 98 -23.21 -2.16 4.01
CA TYR A 98 -21.85 -2.45 3.59
C TYR A 98 -21.81 -3.46 2.44
N PRO A 99 -20.90 -3.29 1.46
CA PRO A 99 -20.66 -4.26 0.41
C PRO A 99 -20.11 -5.56 0.99
N SER A 100 -20.47 -6.68 0.35
CA SER A 100 -19.84 -7.97 0.65
C SER A 100 -18.56 -8.10 -0.16
N VAL A 101 -17.42 -7.94 0.48
CA VAL A 101 -16.10 -8.09 -0.16
C VAL A 101 -15.63 -9.53 -0.03
N LYS A 102 -15.33 -10.16 -1.17
CA LYS A 102 -14.90 -11.56 -1.22
C LYS A 102 -13.38 -11.67 -1.21
N GLY A 103 -12.87 -12.81 -0.73
CA GLY A 103 -11.47 -13.18 -0.87
C GLY A 103 -10.51 -12.46 0.08
N ILE A 104 -11.00 -11.65 1.01
CA ILE A 104 -10.18 -10.91 1.99
C ILE A 104 -9.91 -11.68 3.29
N HIS A 105 -10.51 -12.86 3.46
CA HIS A 105 -10.35 -13.68 4.65
C HIS A 105 -10.19 -15.16 4.26
N ASP A 106 -9.15 -15.79 4.77
CA ASP A 106 -8.85 -17.20 4.60
C ASP A 106 -8.88 -17.92 5.95
N ARG A 107 -9.74 -18.93 6.06
CA ARG A 107 -9.89 -19.72 7.28
C ARG A 107 -8.68 -20.58 7.60
N SER A 108 -7.81 -20.86 6.64
CA SER A 108 -6.57 -21.61 6.87
C SER A 108 -5.66 -20.93 7.89
N PHE A 109 -5.80 -19.61 8.09
CA PHE A 109 -5.10 -18.88 9.14
C PHE A 109 -5.40 -19.42 10.55
N ASP A 110 -6.62 -19.92 10.79
CA ASP A 110 -7.01 -20.40 12.15
C ASP A 110 -6.26 -21.67 12.56
N ASP A 111 -5.87 -22.47 11.58
CA ASP A 111 -5.13 -23.73 11.77
C ASP A 111 -3.62 -23.57 11.63
N LEU A 112 -3.13 -22.35 11.29
CA LEU A 112 -1.72 -22.07 11.04
C LEU A 112 -0.93 -21.95 12.35
N GLU A 113 0.14 -22.72 12.45
CA GLU A 113 1.10 -22.68 13.57
C GLU A 113 2.42 -22.02 13.15
N VAL A 114 3.28 -21.65 14.10
CA VAL A 114 4.59 -21.06 13.79
C VAL A 114 5.45 -22.02 12.97
N GLU A 115 5.33 -23.30 13.19
CA GLU A 115 6.05 -24.35 12.49
C GLU A 115 5.75 -24.34 10.99
N ASP A 116 4.51 -24.05 10.58
CA ASP A 116 4.12 -23.94 9.17
C ASP A 116 4.79 -22.70 8.54
N SER A 117 4.85 -21.59 9.26
CA SER A 117 5.55 -20.38 8.82
C SER A 117 7.07 -20.60 8.72
N VAL A 118 7.64 -21.38 9.64
CA VAL A 118 9.05 -21.82 9.62
C VAL A 118 9.31 -22.71 8.38
N GLU A 119 8.39 -23.60 8.05
CA GLU A 119 8.51 -24.44 6.84
C GLU A 119 8.49 -23.57 5.57
N MET A 120 7.58 -22.59 5.48
CA MET A 120 7.52 -21.66 4.33
C MET A 120 8.83 -20.88 4.18
N ALA A 121 9.38 -20.36 5.28
CA ALA A 121 10.67 -19.66 5.28
C ALA A 121 11.83 -20.62 4.92
N GLY A 122 11.82 -21.85 5.42
CA GLY A 122 12.80 -22.88 5.10
C GLY A 122 12.83 -23.23 3.61
N ARG A 123 11.67 -23.37 2.98
CA ARG A 123 11.55 -23.61 1.55
C ARG A 123 12.14 -22.46 0.69
N MET A 124 12.03 -21.21 1.15
CA MET A 124 12.73 -20.09 0.48
C MET A 124 14.25 -20.22 0.59
N ILE A 125 14.77 -20.54 1.79
CA ILE A 125 16.21 -20.74 1.99
C ILE A 125 16.74 -21.86 1.11
N ASP A 126 16.09 -23.02 1.15
CA ASP A 126 16.47 -24.20 0.36
C ASP A 126 16.51 -23.87 -1.13
N ARG A 127 15.47 -23.20 -1.64
CA ARG A 127 15.40 -22.77 -3.03
C ARG A 127 16.53 -21.83 -3.43
N VAL A 128 16.88 -20.84 -2.57
CA VAL A 128 18.00 -19.93 -2.83
C VAL A 128 19.33 -20.69 -2.93
N LEU A 129 19.55 -21.65 -2.02
CA LEU A 129 20.78 -22.44 -1.99
C LEU A 129 20.87 -23.38 -3.21
N GLU A 130 19.77 -24.02 -3.62
CA GLU A 130 19.68 -24.84 -4.85
C GLU A 130 20.02 -24.04 -6.10
N GLU A 131 19.61 -22.77 -6.18
CA GLU A 131 19.90 -21.84 -7.26
C GLU A 131 21.35 -21.31 -7.24
N GLY A 132 22.16 -21.69 -6.24
CA GLY A 132 23.54 -21.23 -6.08
C GLY A 132 23.69 -19.78 -5.63
N CYS A 133 22.64 -19.20 -5.10
CA CYS A 133 22.62 -17.89 -4.46
C CYS A 133 22.82 -18.00 -2.95
N LYS A 134 22.90 -16.86 -2.26
CA LYS A 134 22.98 -16.79 -0.80
C LYS A 134 21.87 -15.91 -0.29
N PRO A 135 21.02 -16.40 0.64
CA PRO A 135 20.04 -15.55 1.31
C PRO A 135 20.77 -14.47 2.12
N THR A 136 20.23 -13.27 2.15
CA THR A 136 20.75 -12.15 2.94
C THR A 136 19.79 -11.85 4.11
N SER A 137 18.53 -11.67 3.79
CA SER A 137 17.42 -11.47 4.72
C SER A 137 16.12 -11.85 4.05
N GLY A 138 15.10 -12.10 4.83
CA GLY A 138 13.78 -12.41 4.30
C GLY A 138 12.83 -12.77 5.42
N GLY A 139 11.64 -13.23 5.07
CA GLY A 139 10.69 -13.68 6.05
C GLY A 139 9.37 -14.15 5.43
N PHE A 140 8.60 -14.80 6.28
CA PHE A 140 7.20 -15.13 6.02
C PHE A 140 6.35 -14.57 7.15
N THR A 141 5.26 -13.89 6.78
CA THR A 141 4.32 -13.31 7.75
C THR A 141 2.91 -13.75 7.38
N ALA A 142 2.17 -14.19 8.38
CA ALA A 142 0.74 -14.41 8.30
C ALA A 142 0.04 -13.57 9.35
N SER A 143 -1.01 -12.83 9.00
CA SER A 143 -1.74 -11.98 9.92
C SER A 143 -3.25 -12.11 9.74
N ARG A 144 -3.97 -11.88 10.85
CA ARG A 144 -5.42 -11.67 10.85
C ARG A 144 -5.72 -10.40 11.61
N ILE A 145 -6.44 -9.51 10.95
CA ILE A 145 -6.90 -8.23 11.51
C ILE A 145 -8.41 -8.25 11.61
N GLU A 146 -8.93 -7.95 12.79
CA GLU A 146 -10.35 -7.76 13.05
C GLU A 146 -10.58 -6.31 13.48
N THR A 147 -11.43 -5.61 12.76
CA THR A 147 -11.77 -4.21 13.02
C THR A 147 -13.21 -4.09 13.50
N PHE A 148 -13.43 -3.24 14.51
CA PHE A 148 -14.77 -2.91 15.02
C PHE A 148 -14.90 -1.40 15.12
N ILE A 149 -16.00 -0.84 14.64
CA ILE A 149 -16.33 0.58 14.75
C ILE A 149 -17.71 0.70 15.40
N ILE A 150 -17.76 1.49 16.45
CA ILE A 150 -18.98 1.81 17.18
C ILE A 150 -19.01 3.33 17.38
N ASN A 151 -20.11 3.99 17.01
CA ASN A 151 -20.26 5.42 17.24
C ASN A 151 -21.64 5.80 17.79
N SER A 152 -21.78 7.04 18.20
CA SER A 152 -23.02 7.59 18.77
C SER A 152 -24.11 7.82 17.74
N GLU A 153 -23.80 7.82 16.44
CA GLU A 153 -24.76 7.93 15.34
C GLU A 153 -25.43 6.59 15.01
N GLY A 154 -25.02 5.52 15.69
CA GLY A 154 -25.61 4.18 15.56
C GLY A 154 -24.86 3.25 14.62
N VAL A 155 -23.65 3.57 14.22
CA VAL A 155 -22.78 2.62 13.50
C VAL A 155 -22.30 1.55 14.47
N GLU A 156 -22.53 0.29 14.09
CA GLU A 156 -21.97 -0.92 14.68
C GLU A 156 -21.51 -1.83 13.55
N ALA A 157 -20.23 -1.79 13.23
CA ALA A 157 -19.65 -2.51 12.11
C ALA A 157 -18.43 -3.32 12.54
N SER A 158 -18.23 -4.48 11.91
CA SER A 158 -17.01 -5.26 12.07
C SER A 158 -16.59 -5.91 10.77
N SER A 159 -15.30 -6.06 10.58
CA SER A 159 -14.72 -6.82 9.48
C SER A 159 -13.57 -7.68 9.98
N SER A 160 -13.22 -8.71 9.21
CA SER A 160 -12.04 -9.55 9.44
C SER A 160 -11.35 -9.79 8.12
N SER A 161 -10.05 -9.60 8.09
CA SER A 161 -9.19 -9.90 6.95
C SER A 161 -7.99 -10.71 7.36
N THR A 162 -7.42 -11.45 6.42
CA THR A 162 -6.15 -12.14 6.56
C THR A 162 -5.14 -11.62 5.55
N GLY A 163 -3.88 -11.69 5.89
CA GLY A 163 -2.78 -11.34 4.99
C GLY A 163 -1.65 -12.33 5.14
N PHE A 164 -1.10 -12.75 4.01
CA PHE A 164 0.08 -13.61 3.94
C PHE A 164 1.11 -12.91 3.06
N SER A 165 2.36 -12.94 3.48
CA SER A 165 3.44 -12.39 2.67
C SER A 165 4.72 -13.20 2.82
N ALA A 166 5.46 -13.33 1.73
CA ALA A 166 6.79 -13.87 1.70
C ALA A 166 7.72 -12.88 0.99
N HIS A 167 8.91 -12.68 1.52
CA HIS A 167 9.89 -11.82 0.88
C HIS A 167 11.31 -12.35 1.13
N ILE A 168 12.20 -12.11 0.19
CA ILE A 168 13.61 -12.49 0.33
C ILE A 168 14.54 -11.57 -0.44
N SER A 169 15.65 -11.24 0.19
CA SER A 169 16.81 -10.62 -0.45
C SER A 169 17.91 -11.67 -0.61
N VAL A 170 18.50 -11.72 -1.79
CA VAL A 170 19.54 -12.69 -2.13
C VAL A 170 20.78 -12.02 -2.71
N THR A 171 21.92 -12.69 -2.61
CA THR A 171 23.16 -12.30 -3.26
C THR A 171 23.60 -13.41 -4.21
N ALA A 172 23.88 -13.07 -5.47
CA ALA A 172 24.54 -13.94 -6.45
C ALA A 172 26.00 -13.50 -6.67
N GLY A 173 26.84 -14.46 -7.08
CA GLY A 173 28.25 -14.23 -7.44
C GLY A 173 29.22 -14.31 -6.27
N GLU A 174 30.53 -14.33 -6.61
CA GLU A 174 31.68 -14.46 -5.69
C GLU A 174 32.81 -13.52 -6.10
N ASN A 175 33.83 -13.41 -5.25
CA ASN A 175 35.11 -12.78 -5.58
C ASN A 175 35.05 -11.35 -6.13
N GLY A 176 34.17 -10.51 -5.55
CA GLY A 176 34.11 -9.09 -5.91
C GLY A 176 33.11 -8.74 -7.02
N MET A 177 32.54 -9.75 -7.69
CA MET A 177 31.41 -9.58 -8.61
C MET A 177 30.13 -10.12 -7.91
N LYS A 178 29.51 -9.29 -7.09
CA LYS A 178 28.29 -9.64 -6.38
C LYS A 178 27.16 -8.71 -6.81
N THR A 179 25.99 -9.29 -6.96
CA THR A 179 24.73 -8.58 -7.17
C THR A 179 23.72 -9.02 -6.14
N THR A 180 22.83 -8.14 -5.77
CA THR A 180 21.72 -8.42 -4.84
C THR A 180 20.41 -8.21 -5.57
N ALA A 181 19.39 -8.98 -5.20
CA ALA A 181 18.04 -8.75 -5.65
C ALA A 181 17.06 -9.04 -4.51
N TYR A 182 15.88 -8.46 -4.65
CA TYR A 182 14.76 -8.61 -3.75
C TYR A 182 13.54 -9.09 -4.53
N GLU A 183 12.72 -9.93 -3.92
CA GLU A 183 11.39 -10.27 -4.41
C GLU A 183 10.45 -10.49 -3.23
N SER A 184 9.18 -10.19 -3.44
CA SER A 184 8.12 -10.45 -2.46
C SER A 184 6.82 -10.83 -3.15
N ASP A 185 5.98 -11.53 -2.42
CA ASP A 185 4.60 -11.81 -2.81
C ASP A 185 3.67 -11.65 -1.61
N SER A 186 2.43 -11.21 -1.84
CA SER A 186 1.45 -10.98 -0.79
C SER A 186 0.05 -11.32 -1.29
N SER A 187 -0.75 -11.93 -0.43
CA SER A 187 -2.14 -12.34 -0.73
C SER A 187 -2.99 -12.30 0.53
N CYS A 188 -4.30 -12.13 0.37
CA CYS A 188 -5.26 -12.37 1.44
C CYS A 188 -5.50 -13.87 1.70
N LYS A 189 -4.94 -14.76 0.87
CA LYS A 189 -5.08 -16.22 0.97
C LYS A 189 -3.72 -16.87 1.16
N LEU A 190 -3.70 -18.06 1.76
CA LEU A 190 -2.50 -18.87 1.91
C LEU A 190 -2.18 -19.59 0.59
N ASP A 191 -1.98 -18.82 -0.48
CA ASP A 191 -1.62 -19.30 -1.83
C ASP A 191 -0.26 -18.75 -2.29
N ILE A 192 0.50 -18.15 -1.39
CA ILE A 192 1.88 -17.69 -1.61
C ILE A 192 2.76 -18.88 -2.00
N ASN A 193 3.57 -18.70 -3.04
CA ASN A 193 4.57 -19.67 -3.46
C ASN A 193 5.98 -19.21 -3.05
N PRO A 194 6.51 -19.68 -1.91
CA PRO A 194 7.82 -19.24 -1.42
C PRO A 194 8.98 -19.61 -2.35
N GLU A 195 8.90 -20.75 -3.06
CA GLU A 195 9.92 -21.14 -4.03
C GLU A 195 9.92 -20.23 -5.26
N TRP A 196 8.76 -19.75 -5.69
CA TRP A 196 8.67 -18.77 -6.78
C TRP A 196 9.33 -17.46 -6.38
N VAL A 197 9.05 -16.94 -5.18
CA VAL A 197 9.65 -15.71 -4.64
C VAL A 197 11.18 -15.84 -4.61
N ALA A 198 11.69 -16.93 -4.03
CA ALA A 198 13.11 -17.21 -3.93
C ALA A 198 13.79 -17.38 -5.32
N GLY A 199 13.16 -18.18 -6.20
CA GLY A 199 13.69 -18.44 -7.54
C GLY A 199 13.72 -17.19 -8.41
N ARG A 200 12.70 -16.31 -8.32
CA ARG A 200 12.67 -15.03 -9.03
C ARG A 200 13.75 -14.08 -8.53
N ALA A 201 13.92 -13.94 -7.21
CA ALA A 201 15.02 -13.14 -6.63
C ALA A 201 16.39 -13.62 -7.10
N CYS A 202 16.64 -14.96 -7.08
CA CYS A 202 17.89 -15.55 -7.55
C CYS A 202 18.13 -15.31 -9.04
N ARG A 203 17.09 -15.44 -9.87
CA ARG A 203 17.19 -15.15 -11.32
C ARG A 203 17.59 -13.70 -11.54
N ILE A 204 16.89 -12.74 -10.95
CA ILE A 204 17.19 -11.31 -11.06
C ILE A 204 18.64 -11.03 -10.63
N ALA A 205 19.07 -11.58 -9.49
CA ALA A 205 20.44 -11.38 -8.99
C ALA A 205 21.49 -11.92 -9.97
N ARG A 206 21.31 -13.14 -10.52
CA ARG A 206 22.24 -13.74 -11.49
C ARG A 206 22.29 -12.98 -12.81
N ASP A 207 21.11 -12.63 -13.34
CA ASP A 207 21.01 -11.93 -14.62
C ASP A 207 21.59 -10.51 -14.55
N SER A 208 21.63 -9.91 -13.35
CA SER A 208 22.26 -8.62 -13.10
C SER A 208 23.80 -8.67 -13.01
N MET A 209 24.43 -9.87 -13.00
CA MET A 209 25.89 -9.98 -12.91
C MET A 209 26.59 -9.48 -14.18
N GLY A 210 27.78 -8.87 -14.00
CA GLY A 210 28.61 -8.42 -15.13
C GLY A 210 28.05 -7.18 -15.83
N GLY A 211 27.23 -6.42 -15.17
CA GLY A 211 26.60 -5.20 -15.71
C GLY A 211 27.62 -4.22 -16.31
N ARG A 212 27.21 -3.55 -17.39
CA ARG A 212 27.99 -2.56 -18.13
C ARG A 212 27.51 -1.14 -17.82
N SER A 213 28.43 -0.17 -17.91
CA SER A 213 28.04 1.24 -17.90
C SER A 213 27.28 1.58 -19.18
N ILE A 214 26.30 2.46 -19.05
CA ILE A 214 25.50 2.98 -20.17
C ILE A 214 25.76 4.48 -20.32
N GLU A 215 25.48 5.01 -21.49
CA GLU A 215 25.53 6.45 -21.73
C GLU A 215 24.34 7.14 -21.10
N SER A 216 24.60 8.33 -20.52
CA SER A 216 23.52 9.16 -19.98
C SER A 216 22.70 9.77 -21.11
N GLY A 217 21.38 9.81 -20.93
CA GLY A 217 20.48 10.33 -21.94
C GLY A 217 19.01 10.15 -21.58
N ARG A 218 18.14 10.52 -22.52
CA ARG A 218 16.71 10.25 -22.43
C ARG A 218 16.39 9.04 -23.29
N ILE A 219 15.85 8.00 -22.67
CA ILE A 219 15.53 6.73 -23.32
C ILE A 219 14.20 6.18 -22.78
N PRO A 220 13.51 5.32 -23.55
CA PRO A 220 12.35 4.59 -23.06
C PRO A 220 12.73 3.70 -21.85
N ALA A 221 11.81 3.54 -20.92
CA ALA A 221 11.99 2.65 -19.78
C ALA A 221 10.77 1.75 -19.57
N VAL A 222 10.99 0.51 -19.14
CA VAL A 222 9.97 -0.33 -18.52
C VAL A 222 10.26 -0.38 -17.02
N LEU A 223 9.25 -0.02 -16.23
CA LEU A 223 9.25 -0.15 -14.80
C LEU A 223 8.51 -1.44 -14.45
N ASP A 224 9.22 -2.46 -13.99
CA ASP A 224 8.63 -3.71 -13.51
C ASP A 224 7.79 -3.46 -12.24
N TYR A 225 7.09 -4.42 -11.74
CA TYR A 225 6.08 -4.30 -10.67
C TYR A 225 6.57 -3.50 -9.45
N HIS A 226 7.75 -3.82 -8.91
CA HIS A 226 8.31 -3.11 -7.75
C HIS A 226 8.74 -1.68 -8.10
N ALA A 227 9.36 -1.49 -9.25
CA ALA A 227 9.76 -0.16 -9.72
C ALA A 227 8.53 0.73 -9.97
N ALA A 228 7.49 0.19 -10.59
CA ALA A 228 6.22 0.89 -10.80
C ALA A 228 5.55 1.25 -9.46
N ALA A 229 5.36 0.29 -8.57
CA ALA A 229 4.75 0.50 -7.26
C ALA A 229 5.49 1.56 -6.43
N GLY A 230 6.83 1.53 -6.46
CA GLY A 230 7.67 2.52 -5.77
C GLY A 230 7.40 3.96 -6.21
N LEU A 231 7.27 4.21 -7.51
CA LEU A 231 7.01 5.55 -8.04
C LEU A 231 5.53 5.96 -7.97
N LEU A 232 4.61 5.00 -8.09
CA LEU A 232 3.17 5.26 -8.03
C LEU A 232 2.71 5.81 -6.69
N GLY A 233 3.43 5.55 -5.59
CA GLY A 233 3.11 6.14 -4.29
C GLY A 233 3.05 7.68 -4.30
N THR A 234 3.98 8.33 -5.01
CA THR A 234 3.98 9.79 -5.19
C THR A 234 2.81 10.26 -6.04
N PHE A 235 2.48 9.54 -7.11
CA PHE A 235 1.34 9.85 -7.98
C PHE A 235 0.01 9.69 -7.25
N ALA A 236 -0.19 8.60 -6.53
CA ALA A 236 -1.41 8.29 -5.77
C ALA A 236 -1.70 9.32 -4.67
N GLY A 237 -0.67 9.81 -3.98
CA GLY A 237 -0.80 10.84 -2.95
C GLY A 237 -1.41 12.16 -3.45
N ALA A 238 -1.29 12.47 -4.74
CA ALA A 238 -1.87 13.68 -5.32
C ALA A 238 -3.40 13.65 -5.41
N PHE A 239 -4.02 12.46 -5.37
CA PHE A 239 -5.47 12.30 -5.36
C PHE A 239 -6.11 12.45 -3.97
N SER A 240 -5.32 12.59 -2.92
CA SER A 240 -5.85 12.87 -1.58
C SER A 240 -6.51 14.25 -1.51
N ALA A 241 -7.79 14.30 -1.17
CA ALA A 241 -8.51 15.57 -0.98
C ALA A 241 -7.89 16.44 0.12
N ASP A 242 -7.26 15.85 1.14
CA ASP A 242 -6.52 16.60 2.15
C ASP A 242 -5.32 17.34 1.54
N ASN A 243 -4.56 16.68 0.66
CA ASN A 243 -3.46 17.32 -0.06
C ASN A 243 -3.95 18.42 -1.00
N VAL A 244 -5.06 18.18 -1.71
CA VAL A 244 -5.70 19.19 -2.58
C VAL A 244 -6.14 20.42 -1.79
N GLN A 245 -6.87 20.23 -0.69
CA GLN A 245 -7.40 21.30 0.16
C GLN A 245 -6.31 22.10 0.87
N ARG A 246 -5.14 21.49 1.10
CA ARG A 246 -3.96 22.18 1.68
C ARG A 246 -3.05 22.82 0.64
N GLY A 247 -3.39 22.75 -0.67
CA GLY A 247 -2.54 23.26 -1.75
C GLY A 247 -1.24 22.46 -1.93
N ARG A 248 -1.26 21.17 -1.61
CA ARG A 248 -0.12 20.24 -1.69
C ARG A 248 -0.27 19.21 -2.82
N SER A 249 -1.18 19.45 -3.77
CA SER A 249 -1.38 18.59 -4.93
C SER A 249 -1.37 19.41 -6.21
N VAL A 250 -0.61 18.95 -7.21
CA VAL A 250 -0.63 19.50 -8.57
C VAL A 250 -1.95 19.25 -9.29
N LEU A 251 -2.78 18.37 -8.77
CA LEU A 251 -4.11 18.06 -9.32
C LEU A 251 -5.20 19.00 -8.81
N ALA A 252 -4.90 19.94 -7.90
CA ALA A 252 -5.86 20.91 -7.39
C ALA A 252 -6.48 21.71 -8.54
N ASP A 253 -7.81 21.88 -8.51
CA ASP A 253 -8.62 22.61 -9.53
C ASP A 253 -8.53 22.03 -10.95
N ARG A 254 -8.13 20.76 -11.11
CA ARG A 254 -7.96 20.13 -12.44
C ARG A 254 -9.02 19.10 -12.79
N ILE A 255 -10.11 18.99 -12.04
CA ILE A 255 -11.23 18.10 -12.39
C ILE A 255 -11.72 18.45 -13.82
N GLY A 256 -11.88 17.43 -14.66
CA GLY A 256 -12.23 17.57 -16.07
C GLY A 256 -11.06 17.86 -17.01
N SER A 257 -9.84 18.02 -16.48
CA SER A 257 -8.63 18.21 -17.28
C SER A 257 -7.90 16.89 -17.49
N GLN A 258 -7.13 16.80 -18.59
CA GLN A 258 -6.23 15.69 -18.83
C GLN A 258 -5.06 15.71 -17.82
N VAL A 259 -4.80 14.59 -17.15
CA VAL A 259 -3.75 14.44 -16.12
C VAL A 259 -2.88 13.21 -16.34
N THR A 260 -3.28 12.31 -17.25
CA THR A 260 -2.49 11.16 -17.71
C THR A 260 -2.63 11.03 -19.24
N GLY A 261 -1.89 10.10 -19.83
CA GLY A 261 -2.08 9.71 -21.24
C GLY A 261 -3.51 9.23 -21.51
N GLU A 262 -3.97 9.41 -22.76
CA GLU A 262 -5.22 8.81 -23.26
C GLU A 262 -5.16 7.28 -23.12
N GLY A 263 -6.30 6.62 -22.91
CA GLY A 263 -6.40 5.17 -22.72
C GLY A 263 -5.96 4.68 -21.34
N LEU A 264 -5.54 5.56 -20.41
CA LEU A 264 -5.29 5.21 -19.01
C LEU A 264 -6.46 5.64 -18.14
N SER A 265 -7.04 4.69 -17.42
CA SER A 265 -7.99 4.92 -16.33
C SER A 265 -7.38 4.50 -14.99
N VAL A 266 -7.65 5.28 -13.95
CA VAL A 266 -7.17 5.04 -12.58
C VAL A 266 -8.34 4.98 -11.63
N TYR A 267 -8.39 3.91 -10.84
CA TYR A 267 -9.41 3.69 -9.82
C TYR A 267 -8.76 3.44 -8.46
N ASP A 268 -9.45 3.82 -7.39
CA ASP A 268 -9.23 3.27 -6.07
C ASP A 268 -10.42 2.38 -5.71
N ASP A 269 -10.18 1.11 -5.43
CA ASP A 269 -11.25 0.12 -5.24
C ASP A 269 -11.09 -0.62 -3.91
N GLY A 270 -11.80 -0.14 -2.88
CA GLY A 270 -11.87 -0.80 -1.57
C GLY A 270 -12.70 -2.09 -1.57
N THR A 271 -13.33 -2.45 -2.72
CA THR A 271 -14.17 -3.65 -2.85
C THR A 271 -13.56 -4.74 -3.74
N LEU A 272 -12.32 -4.53 -4.21
CA LEU A 272 -11.61 -5.48 -5.08
C LEU A 272 -11.56 -6.87 -4.43
N GLU A 273 -12.03 -7.90 -5.15
CA GLU A 273 -11.99 -9.27 -4.66
C GLU A 273 -10.55 -9.72 -4.41
N GLY A 274 -10.24 -10.14 -3.17
CA GLY A 274 -8.90 -10.54 -2.75
C GLY A 274 -7.88 -9.40 -2.71
N GLY A 275 -8.31 -8.14 -2.85
CA GLY A 275 -7.42 -6.99 -2.77
C GLY A 275 -6.87 -6.78 -1.37
N LEU A 276 -5.56 -6.52 -1.25
CA LEU A 276 -4.86 -6.38 0.04
C LEU A 276 -5.37 -5.20 0.87
N GLY A 277 -5.87 -4.12 0.23
CA GLY A 277 -6.47 -2.98 0.89
C GLY A 277 -8.01 -3.01 0.93
N SER A 278 -8.63 -4.15 0.61
CA SER A 278 -10.09 -4.27 0.54
C SER A 278 -10.71 -4.53 1.90
N ALA A 279 -11.84 -3.86 2.17
CA ALA A 279 -12.66 -4.05 3.36
C ALA A 279 -14.11 -3.64 3.06
N PRO A 280 -15.11 -4.07 3.86
CA PRO A 280 -16.49 -3.62 3.68
C PRO A 280 -16.70 -2.13 3.96
N PHE A 281 -15.85 -1.52 4.79
CA PHE A 281 -15.89 -0.13 5.21
C PHE A 281 -14.48 0.35 5.56
N ASP A 282 -14.30 1.67 5.53
CA ASP A 282 -13.05 2.33 5.92
C ASP A 282 -12.90 2.50 7.45
N GLY A 283 -11.83 3.13 7.91
CA GLY A 283 -11.58 3.38 9.33
C GLY A 283 -12.55 4.35 10.01
N GLU A 284 -13.52 4.92 9.30
CA GLU A 284 -14.59 5.75 9.83
C GLU A 284 -15.96 5.07 9.80
N GLY A 285 -16.05 3.83 9.26
CA GLY A 285 -17.30 3.12 9.06
C GLY A 285 -18.07 3.59 7.81
N THR A 286 -17.42 4.30 6.90
CA THR A 286 -17.99 4.63 5.59
C THR A 286 -17.87 3.40 4.67
N PRO A 287 -18.93 3.02 3.93
CA PRO A 287 -18.86 1.89 3.01
C PRO A 287 -17.76 2.05 1.97
N SER A 288 -16.97 0.99 1.76
CA SER A 288 -16.00 0.95 0.69
C SER A 288 -16.67 0.91 -0.67
N GLN A 289 -16.01 1.49 -1.66
CA GLN A 289 -16.50 1.56 -3.04
C GLN A 289 -15.34 1.56 -4.03
N ARG A 290 -15.67 1.44 -5.32
CA ARG A 290 -14.76 1.72 -6.43
C ARG A 290 -14.91 3.17 -6.85
N THR A 291 -13.88 3.98 -6.65
CA THR A 291 -13.86 5.41 -6.98
C THR A 291 -13.05 5.64 -8.25
N ALA A 292 -13.67 6.24 -9.27
CA ALA A 292 -12.96 6.66 -10.48
C ALA A 292 -12.17 7.94 -10.19
N LEU A 293 -10.86 7.87 -10.31
CA LEU A 293 -9.94 9.02 -10.15
C LEU A 293 -9.60 9.63 -11.49
N VAL A 294 -9.31 8.79 -12.48
CA VAL A 294 -9.06 9.18 -13.86
C VAL A 294 -9.82 8.24 -14.77
N GLU A 295 -10.48 8.75 -15.78
CA GLU A 295 -11.08 7.97 -16.87
C GLU A 295 -10.59 8.50 -18.20
N ASP A 296 -9.97 7.63 -18.99
CA ASP A 296 -9.39 7.96 -20.29
C ASP A 296 -8.53 9.24 -20.24
N GLY A 297 -7.61 9.29 -19.28
CA GLY A 297 -6.70 10.41 -19.05
C GLY A 297 -7.28 11.62 -18.34
N ILE A 298 -8.60 11.68 -18.11
CA ILE A 298 -9.29 12.85 -17.56
C ILE A 298 -9.55 12.67 -16.06
N LEU A 299 -9.12 13.64 -15.24
CA LEU A 299 -9.35 13.65 -13.80
C LEU A 299 -10.85 13.75 -13.49
N ARG A 300 -11.37 12.80 -12.70
CA ARG A 300 -12.78 12.72 -12.31
C ARG A 300 -13.05 13.14 -10.87
N GLY A 301 -12.11 12.89 -9.97
CA GLY A 301 -12.33 13.17 -8.56
C GLY A 301 -11.09 12.98 -7.70
N TYR A 302 -11.31 13.07 -6.41
CA TYR A 302 -10.31 12.88 -5.36
C TYR A 302 -10.83 11.87 -4.33
N LEU A 303 -9.92 11.34 -3.54
CA LEU A 303 -10.24 10.46 -2.39
C LEU A 303 -10.58 11.32 -1.17
N HIS A 304 -11.67 10.98 -0.51
CA HIS A 304 -12.18 11.69 0.64
C HIS A 304 -12.40 10.77 1.85
N ASN A 305 -12.09 11.28 3.03
CA ASN A 305 -12.66 10.83 4.29
C ASN A 305 -13.84 11.76 4.69
N ILE A 306 -14.48 11.54 5.82
CA ILE A 306 -15.62 12.36 6.27
C ILE A 306 -15.22 13.85 6.41
N TYR A 307 -14.09 14.13 7.03
CA TYR A 307 -13.62 15.51 7.24
C TYR A 307 -13.39 16.27 5.93
N THR A 308 -12.64 15.68 5.00
CA THR A 308 -12.34 16.33 3.72
C THR A 308 -13.56 16.41 2.81
N ALA A 309 -14.47 15.45 2.91
CA ALA A 309 -15.76 15.46 2.20
C ALA A 309 -16.63 16.63 2.67
N SER A 310 -16.82 16.76 4.00
CA SER A 310 -17.55 17.88 4.60
C SER A 310 -16.98 19.24 4.15
N LYS A 311 -15.67 19.42 4.27
CA LYS A 311 -14.97 20.64 3.89
C LYS A 311 -15.03 20.93 2.39
N GLY A 312 -15.04 19.89 1.56
CA GLY A 312 -15.14 19.97 0.10
C GLY A 312 -16.58 20.03 -0.43
N ARG A 313 -17.59 19.88 0.42
CA ARG A 313 -19.02 19.70 0.05
C ARG A 313 -19.18 18.56 -0.95
N ALA A 314 -18.54 17.45 -0.67
CA ALA A 314 -18.57 16.19 -1.41
C ALA A 314 -19.03 15.06 -0.47
N ASP A 315 -19.18 13.86 -1.02
CA ASP A 315 -19.40 12.65 -0.24
C ASP A 315 -18.05 11.98 0.07
N SER A 316 -17.95 11.28 1.22
CA SER A 316 -16.81 10.43 1.53
C SER A 316 -16.72 9.29 0.51
N THR A 317 -15.49 8.99 0.07
CA THR A 317 -15.24 7.89 -0.86
C THR A 317 -14.89 6.57 -0.17
N GLY A 318 -14.97 6.53 1.18
CA GLY A 318 -14.59 5.35 1.94
C GLY A 318 -13.05 5.19 2.01
N ASN A 319 -12.34 6.30 2.10
CA ASN A 319 -10.88 6.35 2.12
C ASN A 319 -10.32 6.96 3.41
N GLY A 320 -11.11 6.98 4.48
CA GLY A 320 -10.67 7.40 5.82
C GLY A 320 -9.95 6.26 6.54
N LEU A 321 -8.68 6.00 6.20
CA LEU A 321 -7.91 4.90 6.78
C LEU A 321 -7.19 5.32 8.06
N ARG A 322 -7.06 4.38 9.00
CA ARG A 322 -6.33 4.57 10.27
C ARG A 322 -5.97 3.24 10.93
N GLY A 323 -5.02 3.29 11.85
CA GLY A 323 -4.90 2.33 12.95
C GLY A 323 -5.54 2.88 14.23
N TYR A 324 -5.53 2.10 15.30
CA TYR A 324 -6.11 2.53 16.58
C TYR A 324 -5.37 3.70 17.25
N MET A 325 -4.11 3.95 16.90
CA MET A 325 -3.26 5.03 17.44
C MET A 325 -3.43 6.37 16.72
N GLU A 326 -4.23 6.42 15.66
CA GLU A 326 -4.30 7.57 14.75
C GLU A 326 -5.73 8.01 14.51
N VAL A 327 -5.89 9.27 14.15
CA VAL A 327 -7.14 9.76 13.58
C VAL A 327 -7.20 9.40 12.09
N PRO A 328 -8.40 9.23 11.49
CA PRO A 328 -8.52 8.88 10.07
C PRO A 328 -7.83 9.90 9.15
N ALA A 329 -7.01 9.39 8.24
CA ALA A 329 -6.38 10.15 7.17
C ALA A 329 -6.85 9.64 5.81
N VAL A 330 -6.86 10.50 4.80
CA VAL A 330 -7.19 10.08 3.43
C VAL A 330 -6.04 9.24 2.88
N SER A 331 -6.32 8.00 2.50
CA SER A 331 -5.36 7.09 1.88
C SER A 331 -6.02 6.21 0.82
N THR A 332 -5.22 5.65 -0.07
CA THR A 332 -5.67 4.67 -1.07
C THR A 332 -5.96 3.31 -0.43
N THR A 333 -6.85 2.55 -1.03
CA THR A 333 -7.11 1.13 -0.73
C THR A 333 -6.38 0.23 -1.72
N ASN A 334 -6.95 -0.05 -2.88
CA ASN A 334 -6.27 -0.70 -4.00
C ASN A 334 -6.27 0.28 -5.17
N PHE A 335 -5.11 0.84 -5.46
CA PHE A 335 -4.91 1.82 -6.52
C PHE A 335 -4.61 1.10 -7.83
N ILE A 336 -5.56 1.09 -8.75
CA ILE A 336 -5.60 0.25 -9.94
C ILE A 336 -5.35 1.10 -11.19
N LEU A 337 -4.40 0.70 -12.02
CA LEU A 337 -4.20 1.24 -13.35
C LEU A 337 -4.79 0.29 -14.38
N GLU A 338 -5.69 0.80 -15.22
CA GLU A 338 -6.30 0.09 -16.33
C GLU A 338 -6.00 0.80 -17.65
N PHE A 339 -5.53 0.04 -18.63
CA PHE A 339 -5.15 0.55 -19.94
C PHE A 339 -6.02 -0.08 -21.03
N ASP A 340 -6.45 0.72 -22.00
CA ASP A 340 -7.27 0.27 -23.13
C ASP A 340 -6.48 -0.63 -24.09
N SER A 341 -5.16 -0.49 -24.12
CA SER A 341 -4.25 -1.25 -24.97
C SER A 341 -2.94 -1.55 -24.27
N THR A 342 -2.26 -2.59 -24.72
CA THR A 342 -0.96 -3.01 -24.21
C THR A 342 0.08 -3.01 -25.33
N VAL A 343 1.35 -2.89 -24.96
CA VAL A 343 2.50 -2.93 -25.87
C VAL A 343 3.29 -4.21 -25.60
N PRO A 344 3.60 -5.03 -26.64
CA PRO A 344 4.42 -6.22 -26.45
C PRO A 344 5.81 -5.89 -25.91
N LEU A 345 6.19 -6.60 -24.83
CA LEU A 345 7.51 -6.42 -24.22
C LEU A 345 8.65 -6.91 -25.13
N ASP A 346 8.41 -7.92 -25.97
CA ASP A 346 9.41 -8.51 -26.87
C ASP A 346 9.97 -7.51 -27.90
N ASP A 347 9.20 -6.49 -28.27
CA ASP A 347 9.64 -5.44 -29.22
C ASP A 347 10.28 -4.23 -28.51
N PHE A 348 10.32 -4.23 -27.18
CA PHE A 348 10.80 -3.09 -26.42
C PHE A 348 12.32 -2.87 -26.59
N ARG A 349 12.69 -1.58 -26.73
CA ARG A 349 14.08 -1.10 -26.75
C ARG A 349 14.24 0.04 -25.78
N GLY A 350 15.09 -0.14 -24.75
CA GLY A 350 15.31 0.86 -23.72
C GLY A 350 15.86 0.23 -22.44
N ILE A 351 15.63 0.87 -21.32
CA ILE A 351 16.03 0.34 -20.01
C ILE A 351 14.85 -0.37 -19.34
N PHE A 352 15.06 -1.62 -18.92
CA PHE A 352 14.13 -2.38 -18.08
C PHE A 352 14.64 -2.33 -16.64
N VAL A 353 13.80 -1.91 -15.70
CA VAL A 353 14.14 -1.68 -14.30
C VAL A 353 13.25 -2.53 -13.41
N THR A 354 13.84 -3.48 -12.66
CA THR A 354 13.05 -4.37 -11.81
C THR A 354 12.61 -3.72 -10.52
N ASP A 355 13.45 -2.83 -9.98
CA ASP A 355 13.16 -2.14 -8.71
C ASP A 355 13.87 -0.78 -8.67
N VAL A 356 13.42 0.12 -7.80
CA VAL A 356 14.02 1.44 -7.59
C VAL A 356 14.33 1.68 -6.12
N LEU A 357 15.53 2.20 -5.85
CA LEU A 357 15.93 2.59 -4.51
C LEU A 357 15.83 4.10 -4.34
N GLY A 358 15.24 4.51 -3.21
CA GLY A 358 15.08 5.92 -2.88
C GLY A 358 13.77 6.56 -3.35
N ALA A 359 12.78 5.80 -3.80
CA ALA A 359 11.48 6.32 -4.24
C ALA A 359 10.78 7.19 -3.18
N HIS A 360 10.98 6.89 -1.89
CA HIS A 360 10.46 7.68 -0.77
C HIS A 360 11.05 9.10 -0.67
N THR A 361 12.12 9.41 -1.41
CA THR A 361 12.71 10.75 -1.48
C THR A 361 12.11 11.61 -2.58
N ALA A 362 11.22 11.06 -3.41
CA ALA A 362 10.50 11.84 -4.40
C ALA A 362 9.70 12.98 -3.73
N ASN A 363 9.61 14.11 -4.41
CA ASN A 363 8.85 15.24 -3.88
C ASN A 363 7.33 14.95 -3.99
N PRO A 364 6.60 14.79 -2.89
CA PRO A 364 5.19 14.41 -2.94
C PRO A 364 4.27 15.52 -3.46
N ILE A 365 4.77 16.75 -3.59
CA ILE A 365 4.01 17.90 -4.09
C ILE A 365 4.29 18.13 -5.55
N SER A 366 5.58 18.30 -5.94
CA SER A 366 5.93 18.58 -7.34
C SER A 366 5.97 17.33 -8.22
N GLY A 367 6.17 16.14 -7.63
CA GLY A 367 6.31 14.88 -8.35
C GLY A 367 7.73 14.61 -8.88
N ASP A 368 8.69 15.49 -8.56
CA ASP A 368 10.08 15.30 -9.00
C ASP A 368 10.72 14.14 -8.24
N PHE A 369 11.45 13.30 -8.96
CA PHE A 369 12.16 12.16 -8.40
C PHE A 369 13.56 12.00 -8.98
N SER A 370 14.44 11.38 -8.18
CA SER A 370 15.74 10.87 -8.62
C SER A 370 16.03 9.61 -7.81
N VAL A 371 15.99 8.46 -8.48
CA VAL A 371 16.07 7.13 -7.85
C VAL A 371 17.15 6.30 -8.50
N GLU A 372 17.77 5.39 -7.74
CA GLU A 372 18.68 4.39 -8.31
C GLU A 372 17.85 3.27 -8.95
N ALA A 373 18.16 2.95 -10.21
CA ALA A 373 17.60 1.79 -10.89
C ALA A 373 18.31 0.53 -10.39
N ASN A 374 17.63 -0.23 -9.57
CA ASN A 374 18.15 -1.49 -9.03
C ASN A 374 17.83 -2.65 -9.97
N ASN A 375 18.82 -3.51 -10.24
CA ASN A 375 18.70 -4.62 -11.18
C ASN A 375 18.10 -4.17 -12.52
N ALA A 376 18.82 -3.28 -13.20
CA ALA A 376 18.42 -2.73 -14.48
C ALA A 376 19.11 -3.44 -15.65
N PHE A 377 18.43 -3.46 -16.81
CA PHE A 377 18.89 -4.10 -18.03
C PHE A 377 18.64 -3.19 -19.22
N MET A 378 19.58 -3.11 -20.15
CA MET A 378 19.30 -2.62 -21.49
C MET A 378 18.60 -3.72 -22.28
N ALA A 379 17.39 -3.45 -22.70
CA ALA A 379 16.60 -4.34 -23.54
C ALA A 379 16.68 -3.92 -25.01
N ASP A 380 16.88 -4.88 -25.89
CA ASP A 380 16.80 -4.72 -27.34
C ASP A 380 16.15 -5.95 -27.95
N SER A 381 14.86 -5.84 -28.28
CA SER A 381 14.09 -6.86 -28.98
C SER A 381 14.19 -8.27 -28.35
N GLY A 382 13.93 -8.34 -27.03
CA GLY A 382 13.95 -9.58 -26.25
C GLY A 382 15.30 -9.98 -25.69
N GLU A 383 16.40 -9.30 -26.05
CA GLU A 383 17.72 -9.48 -25.42
C GLU A 383 17.90 -8.49 -24.27
N PHE A 384 18.34 -8.98 -23.10
CA PHE A 384 18.57 -8.19 -21.90
C PHE A 384 20.05 -8.19 -21.52
N THR A 385 20.68 -7.01 -21.51
CA THR A 385 22.06 -6.84 -21.07
C THR A 385 22.08 -6.11 -19.72
N PRO A 386 22.68 -6.68 -18.66
CA PRO A 386 22.67 -6.07 -17.35
C PRO A 386 23.43 -4.72 -17.32
N VAL A 387 22.87 -3.77 -16.57
CA VAL A 387 23.44 -2.44 -16.34
C VAL A 387 24.11 -2.42 -14.98
N LYS A 388 25.32 -1.86 -14.91
CA LYS A 388 26.13 -1.85 -13.68
C LYS A 388 25.54 -0.91 -12.62
N LYS A 389 25.15 0.27 -13.03
CA LYS A 389 24.54 1.31 -12.21
C LYS A 389 23.84 2.31 -13.11
N ALA A 390 22.64 2.70 -12.75
CA ALA A 390 21.92 3.77 -13.41
C ALA A 390 21.06 4.53 -12.40
N MET A 391 20.85 5.82 -12.67
CA MET A 391 19.88 6.65 -11.96
C MET A 391 18.76 7.01 -12.92
N LEU A 392 17.52 6.94 -12.45
CA LEU A 392 16.36 7.48 -13.15
C LEU A 392 15.96 8.80 -12.51
N SER A 393 15.71 9.81 -13.31
CA SER A 393 15.19 11.09 -12.83
C SER A 393 14.14 11.65 -13.76
N GLY A 394 13.22 12.40 -13.18
CA GLY A 394 12.10 12.97 -13.92
C GLY A 394 11.01 13.51 -13.00
N ASN A 395 9.84 13.69 -13.58
CA ASN A 395 8.65 14.07 -12.86
C ASN A 395 7.55 13.03 -13.10
N ILE A 396 6.95 12.49 -12.03
CA ILE A 396 5.99 11.39 -12.15
C ILE A 396 4.73 11.79 -12.95
N PHE A 397 4.27 13.03 -12.82
CA PHE A 397 3.09 13.50 -13.54
C PHE A 397 3.38 13.65 -15.05
N GLU A 398 4.59 14.06 -15.42
CA GLU A 398 5.02 14.08 -16.82
C GLU A 398 5.15 12.66 -17.39
N LEU A 399 5.67 11.71 -16.60
CA LEU A 399 5.74 10.31 -17.01
C LEU A 399 4.35 9.71 -17.24
N MET A 400 3.39 9.99 -16.35
CA MET A 400 2.03 9.47 -16.47
C MET A 400 1.27 10.03 -17.70
N MET A 401 1.72 11.14 -18.29
CA MET A 401 1.20 11.63 -19.56
C MET A 401 1.66 10.81 -20.79
N LYS A 402 2.70 9.98 -20.63
CA LYS A 402 3.33 9.21 -21.71
C LYS A 402 3.49 7.74 -21.34
N VAL A 403 2.68 7.26 -20.39
CA VAL A 403 2.75 5.89 -19.91
C VAL A 403 1.84 4.99 -20.74
N SER A 404 2.30 3.78 -20.99
CA SER A 404 1.51 2.66 -21.51
C SER A 404 1.75 1.41 -20.68
N SER A 405 0.93 0.39 -20.87
CA SER A 405 1.07 -0.91 -20.22
C SER A 405 1.81 -1.89 -21.12
N THR A 406 2.62 -2.77 -20.52
CA THR A 406 3.08 -3.97 -21.23
C THR A 406 1.93 -4.99 -21.34
N ASP A 407 2.13 -6.01 -22.17
CA ASP A 407 1.20 -7.14 -22.36
C ASP A 407 1.31 -8.22 -21.25
N LEU A 408 2.10 -7.97 -20.20
CA LEU A 408 2.21 -8.85 -19.05
C LEU A 408 0.97 -8.74 -18.15
N GLU A 409 0.70 -9.80 -17.38
CA GLU A 409 -0.41 -9.83 -16.43
C GLU A 409 -0.27 -8.75 -15.34
N ARG A 410 -1.40 -8.26 -14.85
CA ARG A 410 -1.42 -7.35 -13.69
C ARG A 410 -1.07 -8.11 -12.43
N ARG A 411 -0.29 -7.47 -11.55
CA ARG A 411 0.06 -7.97 -10.22
C ARG A 411 -0.23 -6.89 -9.18
N GLN A 412 -0.60 -7.30 -7.99
CA GLN A 412 -0.67 -6.41 -6.85
C GLN A 412 0.66 -6.38 -6.10
N VAL A 413 1.21 -5.19 -5.89
CA VAL A 413 2.39 -4.94 -5.04
C VAL A 413 2.00 -3.87 -4.02
N GLY A 414 1.86 -4.28 -2.76
CA GLY A 414 1.27 -3.41 -1.74
C GLY A 414 -0.14 -2.94 -2.13
N GLY A 415 -0.39 -1.65 -2.10
CA GLY A 415 -1.67 -1.04 -2.51
C GLY A 415 -1.83 -0.84 -4.02
N PHE A 416 -0.86 -1.21 -4.88
CA PHE A 416 -0.88 -0.91 -6.31
C PHE A 416 -1.16 -2.15 -7.15
N VAL A 417 -2.09 -2.04 -8.10
CA VAL A 417 -2.47 -3.11 -9.04
C VAL A 417 -2.20 -2.63 -10.46
N THR A 418 -1.15 -3.15 -11.08
CA THR A 418 -0.75 -2.78 -12.44
C THR A 418 0.04 -3.90 -13.11
N ALA A 419 0.11 -3.88 -14.44
CA ALA A 419 1.17 -4.54 -15.20
C ALA A 419 2.44 -3.65 -15.18
N PRO A 420 3.59 -4.16 -15.60
CA PRO A 420 4.78 -3.31 -15.77
C PRO A 420 4.47 -2.12 -16.69
N LEU A 421 4.97 -0.94 -16.31
CA LEU A 421 4.68 0.31 -16.99
C LEU A 421 5.79 0.66 -17.99
N MET A 422 5.41 0.94 -19.22
CA MET A 422 6.31 1.45 -20.24
C MET A 422 6.20 2.97 -20.32
N VAL A 423 7.33 3.68 -20.24
CA VAL A 423 7.43 5.15 -20.33
C VAL A 423 8.36 5.52 -21.46
N GLU A 424 7.95 6.43 -22.33
CA GLU A 424 8.67 6.73 -23.57
C GLU A 424 9.98 7.52 -23.35
N ASP A 425 10.10 8.30 -22.28
CA ASP A 425 11.16 9.31 -22.18
C ASP A 425 11.57 9.58 -20.73
N VAL A 426 12.47 8.76 -20.21
CA VAL A 426 13.04 8.92 -18.85
C VAL A 426 14.48 9.39 -18.96
N HIS A 427 14.88 10.34 -18.12
CA HIS A 427 16.30 10.71 -18.03
C HIS A 427 17.06 9.67 -17.22
N VAL A 428 18.00 9.00 -17.88
CA VAL A 428 18.89 8.00 -17.30
C VAL A 428 20.29 8.57 -17.20
N THR A 429 20.93 8.41 -16.04
CA THR A 429 22.36 8.71 -15.84
C THR A 429 23.07 7.39 -15.52
N GLY A 430 24.07 7.04 -16.35
CA GLY A 430 24.87 5.83 -16.27
C GLY A 430 26.20 6.01 -15.55
#